data_27454bd83150a62fd3cb32e742830b14
#
_entry.id   27454bd83150a62fd3cb32e742830b14
#
_cell.length_a   1.000
_cell.length_b   1.000
_cell.length_c   1.000
_cell.angle_alpha   90.00
_cell.angle_beta   90.00
_cell.angle_gamma   90.00
#
_symmetry.space_group_name_H-M   'P 1'
#
loop_
_entity.id
_entity.type
_entity.pdbx_description
1 polymer ?
#
loop_
_entity_poly.entity_id
_entity_poly.type
_entity_poly.pdbx_seq_one_letter_code
_entity_poly.pdbx_strand_id
1 'polypeptide(L)'
;MVIEQAELADVLVLTPQPFRDERGVFTRTFDADELDAHLGVPGVAAGFVQDFQSRSVQGVVRGLHGRSRRSEAKLVRCARGCVYDVLVDIRPDSPTFGAHEAFLLDDNDFRHLYIPPGFLHGFQAVSDVADVCFRTDRPHDPREGLAVAYDDPQLGIAWPAPVTVVSADDRAAGSWSDLLAALAVTAPRPVAGQES
;
A
#
# COMPACT_ATOMS: atom_id res chain seq x y z
N MET A 1 -8.43 -19.24 -2.48
CA MET A 1 -7.38 -18.24 -2.14
C MET A 1 -7.08 -18.38 -0.66
N VAL A 2 -5.83 -18.21 -0.21
CA VAL A 2 -5.51 -18.08 1.23
C VAL A 2 -5.43 -16.60 1.55
N ILE A 3 -6.11 -16.15 2.60
CA ILE A 3 -6.10 -14.76 3.06
C ILE A 3 -5.63 -14.75 4.50
N GLU A 4 -4.57 -13.99 4.77
CA GLU A 4 -3.92 -13.92 6.07
C GLU A 4 -3.76 -12.46 6.51
N GLN A 5 -3.84 -12.21 7.82
CA GLN A 5 -3.57 -10.91 8.41
C GLN A 5 -2.06 -10.65 8.40
N ALA A 6 -1.65 -9.45 7.97
CA ALA A 6 -0.27 -8.98 8.10
C ALA A 6 0.06 -8.55 9.56
N GLU A 7 1.30 -8.11 9.82
CA GLU A 7 1.66 -7.51 11.11
C GLU A 7 1.00 -6.14 11.30
N LEU A 8 0.88 -5.36 10.22
CA LEU A 8 0.11 -4.12 10.22
C LEU A 8 -1.38 -4.40 10.33
N ALA A 9 -2.04 -3.70 11.23
CA ALA A 9 -3.47 -3.87 11.50
C ALA A 9 -4.31 -3.69 10.22
N ASP A 10 -5.24 -4.61 9.99
CA ASP A 10 -6.22 -4.64 8.88
C ASP A 10 -5.62 -4.81 7.46
N VAL A 11 -4.30 -4.93 7.32
CA VAL A 11 -3.66 -5.27 6.06
C VAL A 11 -3.77 -6.77 5.83
N LEU A 12 -4.19 -7.18 4.63
CA LEU A 12 -4.33 -8.60 4.29
C LEU A 12 -3.36 -8.98 3.18
N VAL A 13 -2.76 -10.16 3.33
CA VAL A 13 -1.99 -10.84 2.29
C VAL A 13 -2.89 -11.89 1.64
N LEU A 14 -3.16 -11.73 0.34
CA LEU A 14 -3.96 -12.67 -0.44
C LEU A 14 -3.02 -13.52 -1.29
N THR A 15 -3.00 -14.83 -1.04
CA THR A 15 -2.16 -15.77 -1.79
C THR A 15 -3.06 -16.65 -2.68
N PRO A 16 -3.06 -16.44 -3.99
CA PRO A 16 -3.77 -17.27 -4.94
C PRO A 16 -3.23 -18.70 -4.94
N GLN A 17 -4.03 -19.63 -5.47
CA GLN A 17 -3.63 -21.01 -5.71
C GLN A 17 -3.53 -21.22 -7.23
N PRO A 18 -2.34 -21.08 -7.84
CA PRO A 18 -2.17 -21.20 -9.27
C PRO A 18 -2.26 -22.66 -9.74
N PHE A 19 -2.95 -22.88 -10.84
CA PHE A 19 -2.89 -24.11 -11.61
C PHE A 19 -1.72 -24.02 -12.61
N ARG A 20 -0.86 -25.04 -12.66
CA ARG A 20 0.31 -25.11 -13.53
C ARG A 20 0.24 -26.37 -14.40
N ASP A 21 0.45 -26.22 -15.70
CA ASP A 21 0.59 -27.31 -16.67
C ASP A 21 1.62 -26.96 -17.75
N GLU A 22 1.71 -27.78 -18.81
CA GLU A 22 2.62 -27.56 -19.94
C GLU A 22 2.43 -26.25 -20.71
N ARG A 23 1.25 -25.58 -20.54
CA ARG A 23 0.95 -24.28 -21.14
C ARG A 23 1.44 -23.11 -20.28
N GLY A 24 1.86 -23.37 -19.04
CA GLY A 24 2.28 -22.35 -18.09
C GLY A 24 1.42 -22.30 -16.83
N VAL A 25 0.95 -21.12 -16.46
CA VAL A 25 0.21 -20.88 -15.23
C VAL A 25 -1.14 -20.21 -15.51
N PHE A 26 -2.16 -20.66 -14.81
CA PHE A 26 -3.46 -20.02 -14.71
C PHE A 26 -3.84 -19.82 -13.25
N THR A 27 -4.22 -18.62 -12.87
CA THR A 27 -4.65 -18.35 -11.51
C THR A 27 -5.76 -17.30 -11.47
N ARG A 28 -6.66 -17.43 -10.50
CA ARG A 28 -7.59 -16.37 -10.13
C ARG A 28 -6.84 -15.43 -9.19
N THR A 29 -6.56 -14.24 -9.65
CA THR A 29 -5.81 -13.25 -8.89
C THR A 29 -6.67 -12.42 -7.93
N PHE A 30 -7.99 -12.44 -8.10
CA PHE A 30 -8.93 -11.71 -7.25
C PHE A 30 -10.29 -12.44 -7.23
N ASP A 31 -10.89 -12.48 -6.07
CA ASP A 31 -12.26 -12.96 -5.86
C ASP A 31 -12.96 -12.03 -4.87
N ALA A 32 -14.02 -11.37 -5.35
CA ALA A 32 -14.75 -10.38 -4.56
C ALA A 32 -15.45 -10.98 -3.36
N ASP A 33 -16.08 -12.14 -3.56
CA ASP A 33 -16.85 -12.80 -2.52
C ASP A 33 -15.93 -13.34 -1.40
N GLU A 34 -14.74 -13.86 -1.76
CA GLU A 34 -13.76 -14.33 -0.78
C GLU A 34 -13.20 -13.16 0.06
N LEU A 35 -12.91 -12.00 -0.57
CA LEU A 35 -12.42 -10.82 0.14
C LEU A 35 -13.50 -10.25 1.06
N ASP A 36 -14.71 -10.05 0.57
CA ASP A 36 -15.83 -9.52 1.35
C ASP A 36 -16.18 -10.42 2.54
N ALA A 37 -16.17 -11.73 2.33
CA ALA A 37 -16.40 -12.70 3.41
C ALA A 37 -15.33 -12.62 4.50
N HIS A 38 -14.07 -12.43 4.12
CA HIS A 38 -12.96 -12.30 5.07
C HIS A 38 -13.04 -10.97 5.86
N LEU A 39 -13.36 -9.87 5.18
CA LEU A 39 -13.54 -8.55 5.81
C LEU A 39 -14.80 -8.47 6.66
N GLY A 40 -15.78 -9.38 6.47
CA GLY A 40 -17.07 -9.33 7.14
C GLY A 40 -17.97 -8.17 6.71
N VAL A 41 -17.63 -7.50 5.59
CA VAL A 41 -18.33 -6.32 5.06
C VAL A 41 -18.64 -6.54 3.59
N PRO A 42 -19.92 -6.82 3.24
CA PRO A 42 -20.30 -6.98 1.84
C PRO A 42 -20.07 -5.74 1.00
N GLY A 43 -19.63 -5.93 -0.24
CA GLY A 43 -19.52 -4.87 -1.24
C GLY A 43 -18.22 -4.05 -1.20
N VAL A 44 -17.28 -4.34 -0.31
CA VAL A 44 -15.96 -3.69 -0.30
C VAL A 44 -15.24 -3.96 -1.61
N ALA A 45 -15.24 -5.20 -2.06
CA ALA A 45 -14.57 -5.60 -3.30
C ALA A 45 -15.22 -5.01 -4.56
N ALA A 46 -16.54 -4.79 -4.55
CA ALA A 46 -17.25 -4.11 -5.64
C ALA A 46 -16.95 -2.60 -5.68
N GLY A 47 -16.38 -2.04 -4.61
CA GLY A 47 -16.00 -0.64 -4.52
C GLY A 47 -14.77 -0.26 -5.33
N PHE A 48 -13.95 -1.20 -5.81
CA PHE A 48 -12.77 -0.90 -6.63
C PHE A 48 -13.18 -0.36 -8.01
N VAL A 49 -12.87 0.91 -8.28
CA VAL A 49 -13.38 1.67 -9.43
C VAL A 49 -12.32 2.05 -10.45
N GLN A 50 -11.03 2.00 -10.09
CA GLN A 50 -9.92 2.25 -11.02
C GLN A 50 -8.86 1.17 -10.90
N ASP A 51 -8.21 0.86 -12.03
CA ASP A 51 -7.09 -0.07 -12.13
C ASP A 51 -5.91 0.65 -12.80
N PHE A 52 -4.73 0.53 -12.21
CA PHE A 52 -3.50 1.17 -12.67
C PHE A 52 -2.42 0.14 -12.87
N GLN A 53 -1.52 0.41 -13.81
CA GLN A 53 -0.30 -0.35 -13.99
C GLN A 53 0.89 0.61 -14.17
N SER A 54 1.97 0.30 -13.46
CA SER A 54 3.26 0.96 -13.66
C SER A 54 4.31 -0.06 -14.05
N ARG A 55 5.23 0.34 -14.94
CA ARG A 55 6.44 -0.43 -15.25
C ARG A 55 7.66 0.32 -14.75
N SER A 56 8.53 -0.38 -14.05
CA SER A 56 9.74 0.17 -13.43
C SER A 56 10.96 -0.70 -13.75
N VAL A 57 12.11 -0.07 -13.96
CA VAL A 57 13.39 -0.76 -14.06
C VAL A 57 14.00 -0.94 -12.68
N GLN A 58 15.00 -1.80 -12.55
CA GLN A 58 15.64 -2.13 -11.28
C GLN A 58 16.12 -0.89 -10.52
N GLY A 59 15.88 -0.89 -9.21
CA GLY A 59 16.28 0.18 -8.28
C GLY A 59 15.38 1.40 -8.27
N VAL A 60 14.38 1.50 -9.17
CA VAL A 60 13.37 2.57 -9.12
C VAL A 60 12.57 2.46 -7.83
N VAL A 61 12.43 3.58 -7.10
CA VAL A 61 11.50 3.73 -5.99
C VAL A 61 10.35 4.64 -6.41
N ARG A 62 9.12 4.26 -6.04
CA ARG A 62 7.90 5.07 -6.12
C ARG A 62 7.25 5.11 -4.74
N GLY A 63 7.09 6.28 -4.18
CA GLY A 63 6.50 6.42 -2.84
C GLY A 63 7.30 7.38 -1.95
N LEU A 64 6.85 7.53 -0.72
CA LEU A 64 5.66 6.90 -0.12
C LEU A 64 4.43 7.77 -0.38
N HIS A 65 3.36 7.17 -0.89
CA HIS A 65 2.16 7.89 -1.28
C HIS A 65 0.93 7.49 -0.46
N GLY A 66 0.16 8.46 -0.09
CA GLY A 66 -1.15 8.31 0.56
C GLY A 66 -2.12 9.40 0.12
N ARG A 67 -3.19 9.57 0.88
CA ARG A 67 -4.16 10.65 0.68
C ARG A 67 -4.45 11.41 1.96
N SER A 68 -4.57 12.72 1.85
CA SER A 68 -4.69 13.64 2.99
C SER A 68 -6.11 13.74 3.59
N ARG A 69 -7.16 13.47 2.83
CA ARG A 69 -8.55 13.69 3.28
C ARG A 69 -9.42 12.45 3.25
N ARG A 70 -9.54 11.84 2.09
CA ARG A 70 -10.33 10.63 1.91
C ARG A 70 -9.39 9.52 1.50
N SER A 71 -8.83 8.86 2.49
CA SER A 71 -7.97 7.73 2.22
C SER A 71 -8.70 6.66 1.41
N GLU A 72 -7.96 5.93 0.60
CA GLU A 72 -8.46 4.90 -0.30
C GLU A 72 -7.97 3.54 0.11
N ALA A 73 -8.78 2.52 -0.12
CA ALA A 73 -8.31 1.15 -0.11
C ALA A 73 -7.58 0.83 -1.43
N LYS A 74 -6.56 0.01 -1.34
CA LYS A 74 -5.83 -0.50 -2.51
C LYS A 74 -5.77 -2.01 -2.51
N LEU A 75 -5.79 -2.59 -3.72
CA LEU A 75 -5.45 -3.98 -3.96
C LEU A 75 -4.23 -4.01 -4.90
N VAL A 76 -3.07 -4.42 -4.38
CA VAL A 76 -1.77 -4.29 -5.05
C VAL A 76 -1.19 -5.65 -5.36
N ARG A 77 -0.58 -5.82 -6.52
CA ARG A 77 0.19 -7.01 -6.90
C ARG A 77 1.36 -6.66 -7.83
N CYS A 78 2.39 -7.49 -7.84
CA CYS A 78 3.38 -7.50 -8.89
C CYS A 78 2.93 -8.47 -10.00
N ALA A 79 2.66 -7.96 -11.22
CA ALA A 79 2.19 -8.75 -12.34
C ALA A 79 3.34 -9.35 -13.15
N ARG A 80 4.55 -8.80 -13.02
CA ARG A 80 5.79 -9.25 -13.65
C ARG A 80 6.97 -8.82 -12.82
N GLY A 81 7.95 -9.73 -12.67
CA GLY A 81 9.17 -9.46 -11.90
C GLY A 81 8.93 -9.49 -10.40
N CYS A 82 9.66 -8.65 -9.67
CA CYS A 82 9.63 -8.60 -8.22
C CYS A 82 9.79 -7.19 -7.70
N VAL A 83 9.01 -6.83 -6.66
CA VAL A 83 9.12 -5.57 -5.94
C VAL A 83 9.22 -5.81 -4.45
N TYR A 84 9.93 -4.92 -3.78
CA TYR A 84 9.89 -4.75 -2.33
C TYR A 84 8.87 -3.65 -2.03
N ASP A 85 7.70 -4.06 -1.58
CA ASP A 85 6.52 -3.22 -1.35
C ASP A 85 6.47 -2.84 0.13
N VAL A 86 6.29 -1.57 0.44
CA VAL A 86 6.33 -1.02 1.81
C VAL A 86 5.06 -0.28 2.13
N LEU A 87 4.49 -0.60 3.29
CA LEU A 87 3.33 0.08 3.87
C LEU A 87 3.73 0.76 5.17
N VAL A 88 3.18 1.95 5.42
CA VAL A 88 3.31 2.67 6.70
C VAL A 88 1.91 3.01 7.19
N ASP A 89 1.55 2.61 8.41
CA ASP A 89 0.26 2.94 9.01
C ASP A 89 0.26 4.39 9.50
N ILE A 90 -0.63 5.22 8.95
CA ILE A 90 -0.77 6.63 9.33
C ILE A 90 -2.11 6.94 10.04
N ARG A 91 -2.81 5.93 10.50
CA ARG A 91 -4.08 6.06 11.23
C ARG A 91 -3.81 6.33 12.71
N PRO A 92 -4.15 7.51 13.25
CA PRO A 92 -3.79 7.88 14.64
C PRO A 92 -4.32 6.94 15.71
N ASP A 93 -5.49 6.31 15.46
CA ASP A 93 -6.14 5.41 16.42
C ASP A 93 -5.77 3.94 16.21
N SER A 94 -4.86 3.63 15.27
CA SER A 94 -4.43 2.27 14.98
C SER A 94 -3.42 1.75 16.01
N PRO A 95 -3.48 0.47 16.40
CA PRO A 95 -2.47 -0.15 17.25
C PRO A 95 -1.08 -0.22 16.57
N THR A 96 -1.02 -0.09 15.26
CA THR A 96 0.22 -0.09 14.47
C THR A 96 0.59 1.29 13.92
N PHE A 97 0.01 2.38 14.45
CA PHE A 97 0.34 3.73 14.02
C PHE A 97 1.85 4.00 14.02
N GLY A 98 2.36 4.51 12.90
CA GLY A 98 3.78 4.80 12.69
C GLY A 98 4.66 3.59 12.40
N ALA A 99 4.15 2.37 12.53
CA ALA A 99 4.87 1.18 12.11
C ALA A 99 4.88 1.03 10.59
N HIS A 100 5.91 0.36 10.07
CA HIS A 100 5.97 -0.04 8.67
C HIS A 100 6.24 -1.54 8.55
N GLU A 101 5.77 -2.13 7.46
CA GLU A 101 6.01 -3.53 7.08
C GLU A 101 6.34 -3.61 5.60
N ALA A 102 7.18 -4.57 5.24
CA ALA A 102 7.61 -4.76 3.87
C ALA A 102 7.30 -6.16 3.36
N PHE A 103 6.92 -6.25 2.09
CA PHE A 103 6.50 -7.47 1.42
C PHE A 103 7.26 -7.65 0.12
N LEU A 104 7.74 -8.86 -0.14
CA LEU A 104 8.17 -9.21 -1.49
C LEU A 104 6.94 -9.68 -2.27
N LEU A 105 6.62 -8.95 -3.35
CA LEU A 105 5.57 -9.31 -4.30
C LEU A 105 6.21 -9.66 -5.63
N ASP A 106 5.84 -10.80 -6.19
CA ASP A 106 6.41 -11.30 -7.44
C ASP A 106 5.38 -12.01 -8.33
N ASP A 107 5.82 -12.35 -9.53
CA ASP A 107 5.03 -13.06 -10.54
C ASP A 107 5.12 -14.60 -10.44
N ASN A 108 5.69 -15.12 -9.35
CA ASN A 108 5.76 -16.54 -9.07
C ASN A 108 4.71 -16.99 -8.04
N ASP A 109 4.62 -16.26 -6.92
CA ASP A 109 3.69 -16.54 -5.83
C ASP A 109 2.34 -15.84 -6.04
N PHE A 110 2.31 -14.81 -6.90
CA PHE A 110 1.12 -14.04 -7.24
C PHE A 110 0.42 -13.40 -6.04
N ARG A 111 1.15 -13.11 -4.95
CA ARG A 111 0.57 -12.49 -3.76
C ARG A 111 0.04 -11.10 -4.06
N HIS A 112 -1.06 -10.77 -3.40
CA HIS A 112 -1.66 -9.44 -3.40
C HIS A 112 -1.67 -8.89 -1.99
N LEU A 113 -1.64 -7.57 -1.88
CA LEU A 113 -1.93 -6.86 -0.64
C LEU A 113 -3.28 -6.16 -0.77
N TYR A 114 -4.17 -6.42 0.17
CA TYR A 114 -5.28 -5.51 0.46
C TYR A 114 -4.78 -4.52 1.50
N ILE A 115 -4.76 -3.26 1.13
CA ILE A 115 -4.32 -2.14 1.96
C ILE A 115 -5.56 -1.31 2.28
N PRO A 116 -6.02 -1.27 3.54
CA PRO A 116 -7.16 -0.46 3.91
C PRO A 116 -6.84 1.05 3.81
N PRO A 117 -7.86 1.93 3.90
CA PRO A 117 -7.62 3.36 3.98
C PRO A 117 -6.72 3.74 5.16
N GLY A 118 -5.85 4.76 4.97
CA GLY A 118 -5.00 5.30 6.03
C GLY A 118 -3.59 4.74 6.07
N PHE A 119 -3.06 4.37 4.90
CA PHE A 119 -1.67 3.94 4.75
C PHE A 119 -0.92 4.82 3.76
N LEU A 120 0.39 5.00 4.02
CA LEU A 120 1.33 5.32 2.95
C LEU A 120 1.79 4.02 2.31
N HIS A 121 2.00 4.07 1.00
CA HIS A 121 2.41 2.94 0.19
C HIS A 121 3.53 3.37 -0.77
N GLY A 122 4.53 2.52 -0.91
CA GLY A 122 5.60 2.69 -1.89
C GLY A 122 6.28 1.36 -2.17
N PHE A 123 7.08 1.32 -3.22
CA PHE A 123 7.82 0.11 -3.56
C PHE A 123 9.15 0.41 -4.26
N GLN A 124 10.07 -0.55 -4.18
CA GLN A 124 11.28 -0.60 -4.98
C GLN A 124 11.22 -1.79 -5.95
N ALA A 125 11.50 -1.56 -7.23
CA ALA A 125 11.70 -2.63 -8.20
C ALA A 125 13.04 -3.34 -7.92
N VAL A 126 13.00 -4.64 -7.62
CA VAL A 126 14.20 -5.42 -7.30
C VAL A 126 14.64 -6.34 -8.45
N SER A 127 13.75 -6.66 -9.39
CA SER A 127 14.08 -7.32 -10.65
C SER A 127 14.44 -6.31 -11.74
N ASP A 128 15.05 -6.76 -12.84
CA ASP A 128 15.41 -5.90 -14.00
C ASP A 128 14.25 -5.06 -14.50
N VAL A 129 13.05 -5.65 -14.52
CA VAL A 129 11.78 -4.99 -14.85
C VAL A 129 10.71 -5.52 -13.91
N ALA A 130 9.90 -4.62 -13.35
CA ALA A 130 8.74 -4.96 -12.55
C ALA A 130 7.48 -4.21 -13.03
N ASP A 131 6.37 -4.94 -13.17
CA ASP A 131 5.05 -4.39 -13.43
C ASP A 131 4.20 -4.49 -12.16
N VAL A 132 3.89 -3.35 -11.56
CA VAL A 132 2.97 -3.27 -10.42
C VAL A 132 1.59 -2.85 -10.92
N CYS A 133 0.59 -3.65 -10.61
CA CYS A 133 -0.82 -3.36 -10.85
C CYS A 133 -1.51 -3.08 -9.52
N PHE A 134 -2.34 -2.05 -9.47
CA PHE A 134 -3.14 -1.79 -8.28
C PHE A 134 -4.51 -1.20 -8.62
N ARG A 135 -5.49 -1.58 -7.81
CA ARG A 135 -6.85 -1.04 -7.87
C ARG A 135 -7.09 -0.11 -6.70
N THR A 136 -7.94 0.89 -6.90
CA THR A 136 -8.39 1.80 -5.86
C THR A 136 -9.92 1.81 -5.78
N ASP A 137 -10.46 1.95 -4.58
CA ASP A 137 -11.90 2.07 -4.33
C ASP A 137 -12.44 3.49 -4.56
N ARG A 138 -11.55 4.42 -4.98
CA ARG A 138 -11.89 5.81 -5.28
C ARG A 138 -11.19 6.29 -6.53
N PRO A 139 -11.81 7.24 -7.27
CA PRO A 139 -11.14 7.95 -8.35
C PRO A 139 -9.90 8.70 -7.85
N HIS A 140 -8.86 8.70 -8.67
CA HIS A 140 -7.66 9.48 -8.40
C HIS A 140 -7.95 10.98 -8.41
N ASP A 141 -7.60 11.69 -7.33
CA ASP A 141 -7.63 13.16 -7.26
C ASP A 141 -6.23 13.67 -6.86
N PRO A 142 -5.50 14.33 -7.77
CA PRO A 142 -4.15 14.82 -7.50
C PRO A 142 -4.09 15.88 -6.39
N ARG A 143 -5.22 16.53 -6.07
CA ARG A 143 -5.30 17.54 -5.00
C ARG A 143 -5.30 16.94 -3.60
N GLU A 144 -5.57 15.65 -3.49
CA GLU A 144 -5.58 14.90 -2.22
C GLU A 144 -4.30 14.12 -1.99
N GLY A 145 -3.33 14.23 -2.90
CA GLY A 145 -2.05 13.53 -2.78
C GLY A 145 -1.32 13.91 -1.49
N LEU A 146 -0.81 12.88 -0.81
CA LEU A 146 0.06 12.97 0.34
C LEU A 146 1.32 12.17 0.02
N ALA A 147 2.49 12.77 0.25
CA ALA A 147 3.76 12.08 0.05
C ALA A 147 4.70 12.33 1.23
N VAL A 148 5.42 11.28 1.62
CA VAL A 148 6.51 11.32 2.60
C VAL A 148 7.78 10.77 1.94
N ALA A 149 8.93 11.37 2.23
CA ALA A 149 10.20 10.96 1.67
C ALA A 149 10.47 9.46 1.92
N TYR A 150 10.79 8.74 0.86
CA TYR A 150 11.04 7.29 0.90
C TYR A 150 12.26 6.92 1.77
N ASP A 151 13.18 7.86 1.97
CA ASP A 151 14.41 7.74 2.74
C ASP A 151 14.36 8.52 4.07
N ASP A 152 13.17 8.85 4.55
CA ASP A 152 13.00 9.54 5.83
C ASP A 152 13.66 8.75 6.96
N PRO A 153 14.60 9.36 7.72
CA PRO A 153 15.37 8.64 8.73
C PRO A 153 14.55 8.19 9.94
N GLN A 154 13.39 8.80 10.19
CA GLN A 154 12.51 8.39 11.28
C GLN A 154 11.70 7.14 10.92
N LEU A 155 11.38 6.94 9.64
CA LEU A 155 10.76 5.70 9.16
C LEU A 155 11.79 4.58 9.09
N GLY A 156 13.05 4.88 8.76
CA GLY A 156 14.14 3.90 8.77
C GLY A 156 13.94 2.73 7.81
N ILE A 157 13.25 2.92 6.68
CA ILE A 157 12.98 1.86 5.70
C ILE A 157 14.28 1.39 5.07
N ALA A 158 14.59 0.10 5.21
CA ALA A 158 15.77 -0.52 4.62
C ALA A 158 15.46 -1.03 3.21
N TRP A 159 15.65 -0.18 2.20
CA TRP A 159 15.49 -0.58 0.81
C TRP A 159 16.56 -1.61 0.40
N PRO A 160 16.18 -2.77 -0.21
CA PRO A 160 17.09 -3.90 -0.39
C PRO A 160 18.12 -3.70 -1.51
N ALA A 161 17.93 -2.75 -2.40
CA ALA A 161 18.84 -2.48 -3.51
C ALA A 161 19.22 -0.97 -3.56
N PRO A 162 20.32 -0.61 -4.23
CA PRO A 162 20.63 0.79 -4.47
C PRO A 162 19.49 1.48 -5.22
N VAL A 163 19.06 2.64 -4.72
CA VAL A 163 18.04 3.45 -5.38
C VAL A 163 18.65 4.13 -6.61
N THR A 164 18.09 3.85 -7.78
CA THR A 164 18.64 4.35 -9.06
C THR A 164 17.89 5.58 -9.58
N VAL A 165 16.55 5.55 -9.48
CA VAL A 165 15.69 6.61 -9.99
C VAL A 165 14.51 6.82 -9.04
N VAL A 166 14.23 8.09 -8.77
CA VAL A 166 13.07 8.58 -8.03
C VAL A 166 12.49 9.76 -8.80
N SER A 167 11.17 9.92 -8.83
CA SER A 167 10.54 11.06 -9.50
C SER A 167 10.91 12.39 -8.85
N ALA A 168 10.71 13.50 -9.56
CA ALA A 168 10.96 14.84 -8.99
C ALA A 168 10.03 15.09 -7.78
N ASP A 169 8.78 14.65 -7.88
CA ASP A 169 7.78 14.82 -6.83
C ASP A 169 8.12 13.99 -5.58
N ASP A 170 8.56 12.73 -5.76
CA ASP A 170 8.97 11.88 -4.63
C ASP A 170 10.24 12.40 -3.94
N ARG A 171 11.17 13.00 -4.72
CA ARG A 171 12.33 13.68 -4.13
C ARG A 171 11.99 14.96 -3.36
N ALA A 172 10.89 15.61 -3.72
CA ALA A 172 10.41 16.82 -3.06
C ALA A 172 9.37 16.53 -1.96
N ALA A 173 9.11 15.25 -1.67
CA ALA A 173 8.17 14.84 -0.65
C ALA A 173 8.56 15.39 0.74
N GLY A 174 7.55 15.66 1.57
CA GLY A 174 7.74 16.14 2.94
C GLY A 174 8.33 15.07 3.87
N SER A 175 8.68 15.48 5.08
CA SER A 175 9.19 14.56 6.10
C SER A 175 8.06 13.84 6.84
N TRP A 176 8.40 12.74 7.53
CA TRP A 176 7.52 12.09 8.49
C TRP A 176 7.06 13.05 9.59
N SER A 177 7.96 13.91 10.09
CA SER A 177 7.62 14.93 11.10
C SER A 177 6.58 15.93 10.60
N ASP A 178 6.64 16.35 9.34
CA ASP A 178 5.64 17.26 8.74
C ASP A 178 4.27 16.59 8.69
N LEU A 179 4.23 15.30 8.33
CA LEU A 179 2.99 14.52 8.34
C LEU A 179 2.41 14.43 9.76
N LEU A 180 3.22 14.10 10.77
CA LEU A 180 2.77 14.01 12.15
C LEU A 180 2.19 15.35 12.65
N ALA A 181 2.83 16.47 12.32
CA ALA A 181 2.33 17.80 12.66
C ALA A 181 0.97 18.08 12.00
N ALA A 182 0.80 17.69 10.74
CA ALA A 182 -0.48 17.84 10.02
C ALA A 182 -1.60 16.98 10.61
N LEU A 183 -1.30 15.74 10.99
CA LEU A 183 -2.25 14.82 11.65
C LEU A 183 -2.67 15.34 13.03
N ALA A 184 -1.75 15.88 13.83
CA ALA A 184 -2.03 16.44 15.15
C ALA A 184 -2.98 17.66 15.08
N VAL A 185 -2.92 18.45 14.02
CA VAL A 185 -3.83 19.59 13.80
C VAL A 185 -5.25 19.14 13.44
N THR A 186 -5.37 17.96 12.80
CA THR A 186 -6.66 17.42 12.34
C THR A 186 -7.36 16.56 13.39
N ALA A 187 -6.65 16.12 14.43
CA ALA A 187 -7.24 15.35 15.52
C ALA A 187 -8.24 16.23 16.32
N PRO A 188 -9.47 15.75 16.60
CA PRO A 188 -10.41 16.50 17.42
C PRO A 188 -9.80 16.74 18.81
N ARG A 189 -9.71 18.00 19.23
CA ARG A 189 -9.29 18.34 20.59
C ARG A 189 -10.23 17.63 21.59
N PRO A 190 -9.69 16.95 22.60
CA PRO A 190 -10.53 16.41 23.67
C PRO A 190 -11.34 17.56 24.26
N VAL A 191 -12.66 17.40 24.28
CA VAL A 191 -13.56 18.34 24.95
C VAL A 191 -13.17 18.37 26.42
N ALA A 192 -12.62 19.49 26.89
CA ALA A 192 -12.32 19.68 28.30
C ALA A 192 -13.58 19.39 29.11
N GLY A 193 -13.52 18.41 30.00
CA GLY A 193 -14.64 17.98 30.80
C GLY A 193 -15.27 19.17 31.53
N GLN A 194 -16.58 19.28 31.42
CA GLN A 194 -17.35 20.10 32.37
C GLN A 194 -17.26 19.40 33.69
N GLU A 195 -16.45 19.97 34.60
CA GLU A 195 -16.52 19.67 36.02
C GLU A 195 -17.88 20.19 36.52
N SER A 196 -18.68 19.27 37.04
CA SER A 196 -19.90 19.54 37.78
C SER A 196 -19.60 19.52 39.27
#